data_3117d6ef85299f0ef5eea9d9f2df02ac
#
_entry.id   3117d6ef85299f0ef5eea9d9f2df02ac
#
_cell.length_a   1.000
_cell.length_b   1.000
_cell.length_c   1.000
_cell.angle_alpha   90.00
_cell.angle_beta   90.00
_cell.angle_gamma   90.00
#
_symmetry.space_group_name_H-M   'P 1'
#
loop_
_entity.id
_entity.type
_entity.pdbx_description
1 polymer ?
#
loop_
_entity_poly.entity_id
_entity_poly.type
_entity_poly.pdbx_seq_one_letter_code
_entity_poly.pdbx_strand_id
1 'polypeptide(L)'
;AGLHSITISLDGFEQEHNWLRGHPESYGRAVEAIKMLVHEPELVWDVVTCVNHRNYPYLDELKTSLYHIGVRQWRLFTIFPMGRAASHPEFQLSNDEFTGIMEFIKRIRKEGKMHASYGCEGFLGRYEGEVRDGFFSCNAGISVGSILADGAISACPSIRSDYHQGSIYRDDFMDVWENRFQSFRNREWMKKGLCADCSLFRYCEGNGTVSYTHLTLP
;
A
#
# COMPACT_ATOMS: atom_id res chain seq x y z
N ALA A 1 26.18 -5.37 1.21
CA ALA A 1 25.22 -5.74 2.25
C ALA A 1 24.08 -6.64 1.75
N GLY A 2 24.08 -7.05 0.45
CA GLY A 2 23.08 -7.98 -0.09
C GLY A 2 21.68 -7.38 -0.27
N LEU A 3 21.56 -6.09 -0.50
CA LEU A 3 20.29 -5.45 -0.84
C LEU A 3 19.84 -5.89 -2.24
N HIS A 4 18.62 -6.42 -2.36
CA HIS A 4 18.05 -6.87 -3.62
C HIS A 4 16.94 -5.97 -4.15
N SER A 5 16.24 -5.27 -3.27
CA SER A 5 15.17 -4.36 -3.68
C SER A 5 15.09 -3.13 -2.78
N ILE A 6 14.61 -2.03 -3.37
CA ILE A 6 14.40 -0.76 -2.66
C ILE A 6 13.20 -0.02 -3.23
N THR A 7 12.46 0.64 -2.36
CA THR A 7 11.35 1.51 -2.73
C THR A 7 11.65 2.93 -2.25
N ILE A 8 11.48 3.91 -3.13
CA ILE A 8 11.58 5.33 -2.78
C ILE A 8 10.20 5.96 -2.80
N SER A 9 9.86 6.64 -1.71
CA SER A 9 8.62 7.43 -1.66
C SER A 9 8.82 8.80 -2.31
N LEU A 10 7.93 9.16 -3.24
CA LEU A 10 7.85 10.50 -3.82
C LEU A 10 6.37 10.87 -4.01
N ASP A 11 5.84 11.75 -3.15
CA ASP A 11 4.40 12.00 -3.03
C ASP A 11 3.93 13.28 -3.75
N GLY A 12 4.67 13.73 -4.73
CA GLY A 12 4.41 14.95 -5.47
C GLY A 12 5.67 15.73 -5.73
N PHE A 13 5.52 17.01 -6.08
CA PHE A 13 6.64 17.94 -6.18
C PHE A 13 7.08 18.41 -4.80
N GLU A 14 8.05 19.30 -4.74
CA GLU A 14 8.72 19.71 -3.51
C GLU A 14 7.74 20.16 -2.41
N GLN A 15 6.75 20.95 -2.77
CA GLN A 15 5.79 21.50 -1.80
C GLN A 15 4.92 20.41 -1.21
N GLU A 16 4.29 19.55 -2.03
CA GLU A 16 3.38 18.49 -1.59
C GLU A 16 4.15 17.38 -0.86
N HIS A 17 5.31 16.98 -1.40
CA HIS A 17 6.12 15.94 -0.79
C HIS A 17 6.67 16.37 0.57
N ASN A 18 7.30 17.54 0.65
CA ASN A 18 7.88 18.05 1.89
C ASN A 18 6.81 18.28 2.96
N TRP A 19 5.63 18.77 2.55
CA TRP A 19 4.47 18.90 3.45
C TRP A 19 4.03 17.54 4.01
N LEU A 20 3.83 16.54 3.17
CA LEU A 20 3.37 15.21 3.61
C LEU A 20 4.41 14.51 4.51
N ARG A 21 5.69 14.66 4.19
CA ARG A 21 6.80 14.06 4.95
C ARG A 21 7.22 14.86 6.19
N GLY A 22 6.76 16.10 6.32
CA GLY A 22 7.09 16.98 7.43
C GLY A 22 8.57 17.39 7.48
N HIS A 23 9.27 17.41 6.34
CA HIS A 23 10.69 17.73 6.28
C HIS A 23 11.06 18.50 5.00
N PRO A 24 11.71 19.68 5.09
CA PRO A 24 11.93 20.57 3.96
C PRO A 24 12.88 20.04 2.88
N GLU A 25 13.76 19.10 3.22
CA GLU A 25 14.73 18.53 2.27
C GLU A 25 14.32 17.15 1.73
N SER A 26 13.15 16.63 2.11
CA SER A 26 12.74 15.27 1.80
C SER A 26 12.64 15.04 0.29
N TYR A 27 12.07 15.99 -0.45
CA TYR A 27 11.94 15.94 -1.90
C TYR A 27 13.29 15.84 -2.60
N GLY A 28 14.22 16.75 -2.28
CA GLY A 28 15.55 16.77 -2.89
C GLY A 28 16.29 15.46 -2.69
N ARG A 29 16.28 14.95 -1.44
CA ARG A 29 16.91 13.65 -1.11
C ARG A 29 16.27 12.47 -1.82
N ALA A 30 14.95 12.46 -1.95
CA ALA A 30 14.24 11.39 -2.67
C ALA A 30 14.58 11.41 -4.17
N VAL A 31 14.60 12.59 -4.80
CA VAL A 31 14.96 12.73 -6.22
C VAL A 31 16.42 12.34 -6.47
N GLU A 32 17.35 12.71 -5.59
CA GLU A 32 18.76 12.28 -5.67
C GLU A 32 18.87 10.75 -5.57
N ALA A 33 18.18 10.13 -4.61
CA ALA A 33 18.19 8.67 -4.47
C ALA A 33 17.62 7.99 -5.73
N ILE A 34 16.52 8.49 -6.31
CA ILE A 34 15.96 7.97 -7.56
C ILE A 34 16.99 8.06 -8.71
N LYS A 35 17.66 9.20 -8.86
CA LYS A 35 18.69 9.38 -9.89
C LYS A 35 19.86 8.40 -9.73
N MET A 36 20.25 8.08 -8.50
CA MET A 36 21.25 7.05 -8.24
C MET A 36 20.76 5.67 -8.66
N LEU A 37 19.52 5.30 -8.29
CA LEU A 37 18.95 3.98 -8.57
C LEU A 37 18.75 3.71 -10.07
N VAL A 38 18.55 4.73 -10.89
CA VAL A 38 18.48 4.59 -12.36
C VAL A 38 19.75 3.96 -12.94
N HIS A 39 20.88 4.11 -12.25
CA HIS A 39 22.19 3.57 -12.67
C HIS A 39 22.53 2.21 -12.03
N GLU A 40 21.60 1.61 -11.29
CA GLU A 40 21.79 0.34 -10.57
C GLU A 40 20.93 -0.79 -11.17
N PRO A 41 21.34 -1.38 -12.30
CA PRO A 41 20.52 -2.34 -13.05
C PRO A 41 20.29 -3.67 -12.29
N GLU A 42 21.13 -3.99 -11.30
CA GLU A 42 21.02 -5.21 -10.49
C GLU A 42 19.98 -5.09 -9.36
N LEU A 43 19.51 -3.87 -9.06
CA LEU A 43 18.51 -3.65 -8.02
C LEU A 43 17.10 -3.65 -8.62
N VAL A 44 16.21 -4.37 -7.98
CA VAL A 44 14.76 -4.21 -8.21
C VAL A 44 14.29 -2.99 -7.41
N TRP A 45 13.81 -1.97 -8.09
CA TRP A 45 13.36 -0.77 -7.39
C TRP A 45 12.14 -0.13 -8.04
N ASP A 46 11.40 0.60 -7.23
CA ASP A 46 10.26 1.35 -7.68
C ASP A 46 10.09 2.66 -6.90
N VAL A 47 9.24 3.52 -7.44
CA VAL A 47 8.76 4.71 -6.74
C VAL A 47 7.35 4.43 -6.22
N VAL A 48 7.07 4.90 -5.00
CA VAL A 48 5.73 4.84 -4.41
C VAL A 48 5.22 6.25 -4.13
N THR A 49 3.95 6.50 -4.45
CA THR A 49 3.25 7.76 -4.17
C THR A 49 2.01 7.49 -3.33
N CYS A 50 1.94 8.11 -2.15
CA CYS A 50 0.72 8.18 -1.36
C CYS A 50 -0.16 9.32 -1.90
N VAL A 51 -1.15 8.95 -2.72
CA VAL A 51 -2.06 9.92 -3.35
C VAL A 51 -3.06 10.44 -2.33
N ASN A 52 -3.26 11.75 -2.36
CA ASN A 52 -4.19 12.47 -1.51
C ASN A 52 -4.79 13.65 -2.30
N HIS A 53 -5.76 14.33 -1.73
CA HIS A 53 -6.44 15.45 -2.39
C HIS A 53 -5.49 16.54 -2.89
N ARG A 54 -4.38 16.82 -2.18
CA ARG A 54 -3.44 17.87 -2.56
C ARG A 54 -2.55 17.52 -3.74
N ASN A 55 -2.11 16.25 -3.86
CA ASN A 55 -1.19 15.86 -4.93
C ASN A 55 -1.91 15.23 -6.14
N TYR A 56 -3.17 14.82 -5.98
CA TYR A 56 -3.97 14.25 -7.07
C TYR A 56 -3.97 15.10 -8.35
N PRO A 57 -4.14 16.44 -8.30
CA PRO A 57 -4.15 17.28 -9.50
C PRO A 57 -2.84 17.25 -10.31
N TYR A 58 -1.73 16.90 -9.68
CA TYR A 58 -0.39 16.94 -10.27
C TYR A 58 0.12 15.58 -10.75
N LEU A 59 -0.71 14.53 -10.75
CA LEU A 59 -0.27 13.17 -11.09
C LEU A 59 0.24 13.03 -12.52
N ASP A 60 -0.32 13.74 -13.50
CA ASP A 60 0.15 13.71 -14.89
C ASP A 60 1.52 14.37 -15.06
N GLU A 61 1.75 15.50 -14.38
CA GLU A 61 3.05 16.17 -14.39
C GLU A 61 4.10 15.32 -13.64
N LEU A 62 3.71 14.73 -12.50
CA LEU A 62 4.58 13.84 -11.75
C LEU A 62 4.96 12.60 -12.56
N LYS A 63 4.00 11.97 -13.28
CA LYS A 63 4.27 10.87 -14.22
C LYS A 63 5.33 11.27 -15.23
N THR A 64 5.17 12.44 -15.83
CA THR A 64 6.07 12.95 -16.87
C THR A 64 7.47 13.17 -16.29
N SER A 65 7.56 13.79 -15.12
CA SER A 65 8.83 14.02 -14.42
C SER A 65 9.53 12.71 -14.06
N LEU A 66 8.81 11.75 -13.45
CA LEU A 66 9.35 10.43 -13.09
C LEU A 66 9.86 9.68 -14.32
N TYR A 67 9.11 9.70 -15.42
CA TYR A 67 9.52 9.05 -16.67
C TYR A 67 10.83 9.65 -17.21
N HIS A 68 10.97 10.97 -17.23
CA HIS A 68 12.17 11.66 -17.69
C HIS A 68 13.39 11.41 -16.80
N ILE A 69 13.21 11.25 -15.49
CA ILE A 69 14.30 10.86 -14.58
C ILE A 69 14.76 9.42 -14.85
N GLY A 70 13.90 8.58 -15.40
CA GLY A 70 14.22 7.18 -15.71
C GLY A 70 13.42 6.15 -14.92
N VAL A 71 12.42 6.56 -14.12
CA VAL A 71 11.53 5.64 -13.39
C VAL A 71 10.71 4.81 -14.37
N ARG A 72 10.64 3.50 -14.15
CA ARG A 72 9.85 2.56 -14.98
C ARG A 72 8.83 1.77 -14.16
N GLN A 73 8.96 1.74 -12.83
CA GLN A 73 8.04 1.09 -11.90
C GLN A 73 7.49 2.13 -10.93
N TRP A 74 6.17 2.31 -10.92
CA TRP A 74 5.51 3.30 -10.07
C TRP A 74 4.27 2.71 -9.41
N ARG A 75 4.25 2.67 -8.08
CA ARG A 75 3.08 2.23 -7.31
C ARG A 75 2.36 3.42 -6.69
N LEU A 76 1.04 3.43 -6.82
CA LEU A 76 0.19 4.42 -6.19
C LEU A 76 -0.58 3.78 -5.03
N PHE A 77 -0.62 4.47 -3.92
CA PHE A 77 -1.37 4.12 -2.72
C PHE A 77 -2.31 5.25 -2.37
N THR A 78 -3.38 4.95 -1.65
CA THR A 78 -4.16 5.97 -0.95
C THR A 78 -3.74 6.03 0.52
N ILE A 79 -4.11 7.08 1.24
CA ILE A 79 -3.81 7.20 2.67
C ILE A 79 -5.01 6.65 3.44
N PHE A 80 -4.75 5.62 4.25
CA PHE A 80 -5.79 5.02 5.07
C PHE A 80 -6.18 5.97 6.22
N PRO A 81 -7.49 6.21 6.48
CA PRO A 81 -7.97 7.22 7.43
C PRO A 81 -7.83 6.78 8.89
N MET A 82 -6.62 6.42 9.33
CA MET A 82 -6.34 5.94 10.67
C MET A 82 -5.14 6.63 11.29
N GLY A 83 -5.04 6.57 12.62
CA GLY A 83 -3.97 7.22 13.36
C GLY A 83 -3.94 8.73 13.09
N ARG A 84 -2.79 9.28 12.77
CA ARG A 84 -2.63 10.71 12.45
C ARG A 84 -3.45 11.14 11.23
N ALA A 85 -3.66 10.26 10.28
CA ALA A 85 -4.41 10.59 9.06
C ALA A 85 -5.91 10.75 9.31
N ALA A 86 -6.47 10.21 10.40
CA ALA A 86 -7.88 10.33 10.74
C ALA A 86 -8.33 11.79 11.01
N SER A 87 -7.41 12.64 11.48
CA SER A 87 -7.67 14.06 11.76
C SER A 87 -7.34 15.00 10.59
N HIS A 88 -6.97 14.44 9.43
CA HIS A 88 -6.52 15.19 8.25
C HIS A 88 -7.40 14.87 7.03
N PRO A 89 -8.55 15.55 6.87
CA PRO A 89 -9.44 15.32 5.73
C PRO A 89 -8.78 15.56 4.37
N GLU A 90 -7.76 16.41 4.31
CA GLU A 90 -6.95 16.66 3.11
C GLU A 90 -6.13 15.46 2.63
N PHE A 91 -5.99 14.42 3.47
CA PHE A 91 -5.39 13.16 3.06
C PHE A 91 -6.37 12.24 2.32
N GLN A 92 -7.66 12.50 2.48
CA GLN A 92 -8.68 11.64 1.90
C GLN A 92 -9.02 12.09 0.48
N LEU A 93 -9.33 11.12 -0.34
CA LEU A 93 -9.79 11.32 -1.71
C LEU A 93 -11.32 11.24 -1.75
N SER A 94 -11.93 12.02 -2.62
CA SER A 94 -13.31 11.80 -3.02
C SER A 94 -13.46 10.51 -3.84
N ASN A 95 -14.67 10.02 -4.00
CA ASN A 95 -14.95 8.85 -4.83
C ASN A 95 -14.55 9.08 -6.30
N ASP A 96 -14.71 10.30 -6.79
CA ASP A 96 -14.34 10.67 -8.15
C ASP A 96 -12.81 10.68 -8.34
N GLU A 97 -12.07 11.23 -7.37
CA GLU A 97 -10.61 11.20 -7.38
C GLU A 97 -10.08 9.77 -7.28
N PHE A 98 -10.67 8.93 -6.42
CA PHE A 98 -10.30 7.52 -6.31
C PHE A 98 -10.52 6.77 -7.65
N THR A 99 -11.69 6.98 -8.26
CA THR A 99 -11.98 6.44 -9.59
C THR A 99 -11.01 6.98 -10.64
N GLY A 100 -10.69 8.27 -10.56
CA GLY A 100 -9.71 8.93 -11.42
C GLY A 100 -8.32 8.31 -11.33
N ILE A 101 -7.86 7.89 -10.13
CA ILE A 101 -6.60 7.17 -9.99
C ILE A 101 -6.64 5.82 -10.71
N MET A 102 -7.74 5.08 -10.64
CA MET A 102 -7.86 3.80 -11.34
C MET A 102 -7.75 3.99 -12.86
N GLU A 103 -8.47 4.94 -13.41
CA GLU A 103 -8.41 5.25 -14.84
C GLU A 103 -7.03 5.82 -15.26
N PHE A 104 -6.39 6.58 -14.39
CA PHE A 104 -5.03 7.08 -14.59
C PHE A 104 -4.01 5.93 -14.70
N ILE A 105 -4.06 4.96 -13.79
CA ILE A 105 -3.17 3.79 -13.83
C ILE A 105 -3.41 2.98 -15.10
N LYS A 106 -4.67 2.70 -15.46
CA LYS A 106 -5.03 2.00 -16.70
C LYS A 106 -4.43 2.70 -17.93
N ARG A 107 -4.53 4.03 -17.99
CA ARG A 107 -3.98 4.82 -19.08
C ARG A 107 -2.46 4.67 -19.18
N ILE A 108 -1.72 4.78 -18.07
CA ILE A 108 -0.27 4.61 -18.05
C ILE A 108 0.13 3.20 -18.51
N ARG A 109 -0.57 2.17 -18.01
CA ARG A 109 -0.31 0.77 -18.39
C ARG A 109 -0.55 0.56 -19.90
N LYS A 110 -1.59 1.17 -20.45
CA LYS A 110 -1.88 1.12 -21.90
C LYS A 110 -0.82 1.86 -22.73
N GLU A 111 -0.24 2.95 -22.24
CA GLU A 111 0.87 3.66 -22.90
C GLU A 111 2.13 2.80 -23.02
N GLY A 112 2.32 1.82 -22.11
CA GLY A 112 3.42 0.86 -22.14
C GLY A 112 4.82 1.42 -21.89
N LYS A 113 4.94 2.69 -21.48
CA LYS A 113 6.22 3.37 -21.23
C LYS A 113 6.70 3.26 -19.80
N MET A 114 5.77 3.11 -18.87
CA MET A 114 5.97 2.97 -17.44
C MET A 114 4.98 1.94 -16.90
N HIS A 115 5.41 1.10 -15.99
CA HIS A 115 4.55 0.15 -15.31
C HIS A 115 3.99 0.80 -14.05
N ALA A 116 2.74 1.27 -14.11
CA ALA A 116 2.03 1.77 -12.95
C ALA A 116 1.16 0.68 -12.33
N SER A 117 1.06 0.65 -11.00
CA SER A 117 0.18 -0.27 -10.28
C SER A 117 -0.43 0.37 -9.05
N TYR A 118 -1.63 -0.09 -8.68
CA TYR A 118 -2.23 0.26 -7.40
C TYR A 118 -1.70 -0.64 -6.30
N GLY A 119 -1.42 -0.07 -5.12
CA GLY A 119 -0.85 -0.78 -3.99
C GLY A 119 -1.80 -1.77 -3.31
N CYS A 120 -1.42 -2.25 -2.13
CA CYS A 120 -2.08 -3.38 -1.45
C CYS A 120 -3.36 -3.01 -0.67
N GLU A 121 -4.16 -2.06 -1.11
CA GLU A 121 -5.32 -1.53 -0.36
C GLU A 121 -6.66 -2.16 -0.74
N GLY A 122 -6.68 -3.47 -0.91
CA GLY A 122 -7.92 -4.21 -1.04
C GLY A 122 -8.32 -4.59 -2.46
N PHE A 123 -9.41 -5.36 -2.54
CA PHE A 123 -9.99 -5.84 -3.78
C PHE A 123 -10.81 -4.74 -4.47
N LEU A 124 -10.49 -4.48 -5.72
CA LEU A 124 -11.02 -3.35 -6.51
C LEU A 124 -12.09 -3.76 -7.52
N GLY A 125 -12.62 -4.98 -7.41
CA GLY A 125 -13.71 -5.45 -8.28
C GLY A 125 -13.31 -5.42 -9.76
N ARG A 126 -14.04 -4.63 -10.56
CA ARG A 126 -13.81 -4.54 -12.02
C ARG A 126 -12.44 -4.03 -12.43
N TYR A 127 -11.69 -3.38 -11.53
CA TYR A 127 -10.36 -2.87 -11.82
C TYR A 127 -9.25 -3.90 -11.60
N GLU A 128 -9.56 -5.06 -10.98
CA GLU A 128 -8.56 -6.12 -10.82
C GLU A 128 -8.03 -6.58 -12.19
N GLY A 129 -6.71 -6.73 -12.28
CA GLY A 129 -6.03 -7.04 -13.55
C GLY A 129 -5.79 -5.82 -14.47
N GLU A 130 -6.53 -4.72 -14.31
CA GLU A 130 -6.31 -3.50 -15.07
C GLU A 130 -5.33 -2.53 -14.40
N VAL A 131 -5.35 -2.48 -13.04
CA VAL A 131 -4.52 -1.56 -12.26
C VAL A 131 -3.43 -2.27 -11.45
N ARG A 132 -3.35 -3.60 -11.55
CA ARG A 132 -2.29 -4.45 -10.98
C ARG A 132 -2.17 -5.74 -11.79
N ASP A 133 -1.11 -6.51 -11.56
CA ASP A 133 -0.79 -7.67 -12.42
C ASP A 133 -1.56 -8.93 -12.06
N GLY A 134 -2.26 -8.96 -10.96
CA GLY A 134 -3.06 -10.10 -10.53
C GLY A 134 -4.20 -9.68 -9.61
N PHE A 135 -5.00 -10.64 -9.18
CA PHE A 135 -6.01 -10.42 -8.17
C PHE A 135 -5.38 -10.04 -6.84
N PHE A 136 -6.05 -9.13 -6.13
CA PHE A 136 -5.67 -8.79 -4.78
C PHE A 136 -5.73 -10.02 -3.87
N SER A 137 -4.64 -10.22 -3.14
CA SER A 137 -4.57 -11.16 -2.03
C SER A 137 -3.84 -10.49 -0.87
N CYS A 138 -4.45 -10.46 0.29
CA CYS A 138 -3.80 -9.93 1.48
C CYS A 138 -2.88 -11.00 2.08
N ASN A 139 -1.59 -10.75 2.05
CA ASN A 139 -0.57 -11.69 2.52
C ASN A 139 -0.34 -11.63 4.05
N ALA A 140 -1.05 -10.77 4.77
CA ALA A 140 -0.93 -10.65 6.22
C ALA A 140 -1.24 -11.97 6.93
N GLY A 141 -0.29 -12.51 7.70
CA GLY A 141 -0.39 -13.77 8.41
C GLY A 141 -0.36 -15.04 7.54
N ILE A 142 -0.21 -14.89 6.20
CA ILE A 142 -0.08 -15.99 5.24
C ILE A 142 1.38 -16.16 4.82
N SER A 143 1.98 -15.12 4.26
CA SER A 143 3.39 -15.09 3.86
C SER A 143 4.16 -13.90 4.48
N VAL A 144 3.47 -13.02 5.20
CA VAL A 144 4.04 -11.84 5.87
C VAL A 144 3.68 -11.88 7.34
N GLY A 145 4.69 -11.75 8.19
CA GLY A 145 4.56 -11.49 9.63
C GLY A 145 5.41 -10.28 10.00
N SER A 146 5.08 -9.60 11.08
CA SER A 146 5.76 -8.40 11.53
C SER A 146 6.05 -8.47 13.03
N ILE A 147 7.23 -7.98 13.41
CA ILE A 147 7.58 -7.65 14.79
C ILE A 147 7.56 -6.13 14.88
N LEU A 148 6.72 -5.59 15.75
CA LEU A 148 6.58 -4.16 15.93
C LEU A 148 7.65 -3.61 16.90
N ALA A 149 7.79 -2.29 16.97
CA ALA A 149 8.81 -1.64 17.79
C ALA A 149 8.69 -1.95 19.30
N ASP A 150 7.49 -2.26 19.77
CA ASP A 150 7.20 -2.69 21.14
C ASP A 150 7.36 -4.20 21.36
N GLY A 151 7.84 -4.92 20.33
CA GLY A 151 8.01 -6.38 20.37
C GLY A 151 6.74 -7.18 20.10
N ALA A 152 5.61 -6.54 19.79
CA ALA A 152 4.38 -7.25 19.44
C ALA A 152 4.54 -8.02 18.13
N ILE A 153 4.01 -9.24 18.07
CA ILE A 153 3.98 -10.09 16.88
C ILE A 153 2.63 -9.86 16.17
N SER A 154 2.68 -9.35 14.96
CA SER A 154 1.51 -9.00 14.15
C SER A 154 1.59 -9.60 12.75
N ALA A 155 0.45 -9.76 12.10
CA ALA A 155 0.38 -10.20 10.70
C ALA A 155 0.79 -9.09 9.71
N CYS A 156 0.64 -7.82 10.11
CA CYS A 156 1.02 -6.64 9.32
C CYS A 156 1.23 -5.46 10.28
N PRO A 157 2.17 -4.54 10.01
CA PRO A 157 2.42 -3.39 10.89
C PRO A 157 1.21 -2.44 11.04
N SER A 158 0.28 -2.47 10.09
CA SER A 158 -0.91 -1.61 10.08
C SER A 158 -2.15 -2.23 10.71
N ILE A 159 -2.08 -3.46 11.23
CA ILE A 159 -3.21 -4.14 11.88
C ILE A 159 -3.38 -3.61 13.32
N ARG A 160 -4.64 -3.47 13.75
CA ARG A 160 -5.01 -3.06 15.10
C ARG A 160 -4.40 -3.98 16.16
N SER A 161 -4.10 -3.43 17.34
CA SER A 161 -3.44 -4.13 18.45
C SER A 161 -4.23 -5.31 19.00
N ASP A 162 -5.57 -5.29 18.91
CA ASP A 162 -6.43 -6.41 19.32
C ASP A 162 -6.28 -7.66 18.42
N TYR A 163 -5.61 -7.53 17.28
CA TYR A 163 -5.25 -8.63 16.37
C TYR A 163 -3.78 -9.05 16.46
N HIS A 164 -3.01 -8.52 17.42
CA HIS A 164 -1.65 -9.00 17.67
C HIS A 164 -1.69 -10.41 18.25
N GLN A 165 -0.74 -11.26 17.84
CA GLN A 165 -0.78 -12.69 18.11
C GLN A 165 0.17 -13.11 19.26
N GLY A 166 1.04 -12.21 19.69
CA GLY A 166 2.01 -12.47 20.75
C GLY A 166 3.02 -11.35 20.90
N SER A 167 4.11 -11.65 21.64
CA SER A 167 5.23 -10.73 21.83
C SER A 167 6.53 -11.51 21.91
N ILE A 168 7.56 -11.04 21.19
CA ILE A 168 8.91 -11.67 21.21
C ILE A 168 9.57 -11.71 22.60
N TYR A 169 9.05 -10.96 23.55
CA TYR A 169 9.53 -10.98 24.93
C TYR A 169 8.98 -12.16 25.75
N ARG A 170 7.96 -12.87 25.25
CA ARG A 170 7.28 -13.95 25.97
C ARG A 170 7.05 -15.20 25.13
N ASP A 171 7.03 -15.03 23.80
CA ASP A 171 6.63 -16.08 22.87
C ASP A 171 7.77 -16.35 21.87
N ASP A 172 7.90 -17.60 21.43
CA ASP A 172 8.72 -17.93 20.27
C ASP A 172 8.00 -17.49 19.00
N PHE A 173 8.69 -16.77 18.11
CA PHE A 173 8.09 -16.23 16.89
C PHE A 173 7.57 -17.34 15.97
N MET A 174 8.32 -18.44 15.84
CA MET A 174 7.91 -19.52 14.94
C MET A 174 6.71 -20.28 15.49
N ASP A 175 6.64 -20.49 16.79
CA ASP A 175 5.44 -21.08 17.41
C ASP A 175 4.20 -20.20 17.18
N VAL A 176 4.33 -18.89 17.38
CA VAL A 176 3.24 -17.94 17.10
C VAL A 176 2.87 -17.97 15.62
N TRP A 177 3.85 -17.96 14.72
CA TRP A 177 3.64 -18.01 13.29
C TRP A 177 2.88 -19.26 12.84
N GLU A 178 3.27 -20.40 13.33
CA GLU A 178 2.65 -21.69 12.95
C GLU A 178 1.26 -21.87 13.55
N ASN A 179 1.07 -21.49 14.83
CA ASN A 179 -0.10 -21.91 15.60
C ASN A 179 -1.13 -20.79 15.85
N ARG A 180 -0.78 -19.50 15.79
CA ARG A 180 -1.69 -18.42 16.17
C ARG A 180 -2.20 -17.56 15.01
N PHE A 181 -1.68 -17.73 13.80
CA PHE A 181 -2.09 -16.94 12.63
C PHE A 181 -3.28 -17.54 11.86
N GLN A 182 -4.01 -18.48 12.45
CA GLN A 182 -5.09 -19.20 11.76
C GLN A 182 -6.24 -18.26 11.34
N SER A 183 -6.56 -17.23 12.10
CA SER A 183 -7.58 -16.24 11.75
C SER A 183 -7.25 -15.41 10.50
N PHE A 184 -5.98 -15.32 10.14
CA PHE A 184 -5.55 -14.66 8.90
C PHE A 184 -5.52 -15.62 7.71
N ARG A 185 -5.31 -16.91 7.95
CA ARG A 185 -5.25 -17.99 6.95
C ARG A 185 -6.62 -18.55 6.58
N ASN A 186 -7.52 -18.62 7.56
CA ASN A 186 -8.93 -18.95 7.35
C ASN A 186 -9.78 -17.74 7.65
N ARG A 187 -10.37 -17.14 6.64
CA ARG A 187 -11.11 -15.88 6.71
C ARG A 187 -12.63 -16.03 6.68
N GLU A 188 -13.15 -17.26 6.83
CA GLU A 188 -14.59 -17.51 6.87
C GLU A 188 -15.31 -16.67 7.97
N TRP A 189 -14.62 -16.34 9.06
CA TRP A 189 -15.15 -15.48 10.10
C TRP A 189 -15.46 -14.03 9.63
N MET A 190 -14.85 -13.59 8.52
CA MET A 190 -15.13 -12.31 7.87
C MET A 190 -16.41 -12.32 7.02
N LYS A 191 -17.00 -13.49 6.78
CA LYS A 191 -18.23 -13.66 5.99
C LYS A 191 -19.48 -13.25 6.79
N LYS A 192 -19.58 -11.98 7.14
CA LYS A 192 -20.62 -11.38 7.95
C LYS A 192 -21.09 -10.07 7.35
N GLY A 193 -22.24 -9.56 7.77
CA GLY A 193 -22.79 -8.31 7.29
C GLY A 193 -22.89 -8.27 5.76
N LEU A 194 -22.33 -7.28 5.11
CA LEU A 194 -22.30 -7.16 3.65
C LEU A 194 -21.58 -8.32 2.94
N CYS A 195 -20.70 -9.03 3.64
CA CYS A 195 -19.96 -10.15 3.08
C CYS A 195 -20.72 -11.49 3.17
N ALA A 196 -21.80 -11.59 3.97
CA ALA A 196 -22.50 -12.84 4.23
C ALA A 196 -23.00 -13.52 2.95
N ASP A 197 -23.63 -12.75 2.07
CA ASP A 197 -24.22 -13.22 0.82
C ASP A 197 -23.48 -12.71 -0.42
N CYS A 198 -22.26 -12.18 -0.23
CA CYS A 198 -21.51 -11.60 -1.33
C CYS A 198 -20.93 -12.69 -2.25
N SER A 199 -21.34 -12.70 -3.51
CA SER A 199 -20.83 -13.64 -4.52
C SER A 199 -19.34 -13.49 -4.82
N LEU A 200 -18.75 -12.33 -4.50
CA LEU A 200 -17.33 -12.04 -4.69
C LEU A 200 -16.46 -12.44 -3.49
N PHE A 201 -17.07 -12.87 -2.36
CA PHE A 201 -16.31 -13.24 -1.16
C PHE A 201 -15.24 -14.29 -1.44
N ARG A 202 -15.55 -15.27 -2.31
CA ARG A 202 -14.60 -16.31 -2.73
C ARG A 202 -13.30 -15.79 -3.37
N TYR A 203 -13.27 -14.55 -3.81
CA TYR A 203 -12.10 -13.92 -4.42
C TYR A 203 -11.43 -12.89 -3.50
N CYS A 204 -12.23 -12.09 -2.77
CA CYS A 204 -11.70 -11.02 -1.94
C CYS A 204 -11.53 -11.40 -0.47
N GLU A 205 -12.18 -12.48 -0.01
CA GLU A 205 -12.09 -13.01 1.36
C GLU A 205 -12.19 -11.94 2.46
N GLY A 206 -13.14 -11.01 2.31
CA GLY A 206 -13.32 -9.90 3.25
C GLY A 206 -12.39 -8.72 3.02
N ASN A 207 -11.68 -8.68 1.87
CA ASN A 207 -10.77 -7.58 1.51
C ASN A 207 -9.42 -7.63 2.25
N GLY A 208 -8.66 -6.51 2.26
CA GLY A 208 -7.46 -6.39 3.06
C GLY A 208 -7.76 -6.48 4.55
N THR A 209 -6.98 -7.23 5.31
CA THR A 209 -7.24 -7.41 6.74
C THR A 209 -7.24 -6.07 7.48
N VAL A 210 -6.39 -5.14 7.11
CA VAL A 210 -6.39 -3.78 7.68
C VAL A 210 -7.72 -3.09 7.42
N SER A 211 -8.17 -3.04 6.16
CA SER A 211 -9.45 -2.41 5.79
C SER A 211 -10.62 -3.06 6.51
N TYR A 212 -10.66 -4.40 6.56
CA TYR A 212 -11.72 -5.13 7.24
C TYR A 212 -11.75 -4.80 8.74
N THR A 213 -10.62 -4.87 9.43
CA THR A 213 -10.57 -4.69 10.89
C THR A 213 -10.79 -3.25 11.33
N HIS A 214 -10.58 -2.26 10.46
CA HIS A 214 -10.75 -0.85 10.79
C HIS A 214 -12.09 -0.26 10.31
N LEU A 215 -12.66 -0.79 9.22
CA LEU A 215 -13.84 -0.18 8.59
C LEU A 215 -15.13 -0.97 8.80
N THR A 216 -15.06 -2.26 9.09
CA THR A 216 -16.23 -3.14 9.16
C THR A 216 -16.66 -3.54 10.57
N LEU A 217 -15.90 -3.18 11.58
CA LEU A 217 -16.29 -3.41 12.97
C LEU A 217 -17.02 -2.19 13.55
N PRO A 218 -18.08 -2.43 14.36
CA PRO A 218 -18.80 -1.37 15.04
C PRO A 218 -17.94 -0.63 16.06
#